data_6d3927f971c21a2afdd578487369ae1a
#
_entry.id   6d3927f971c21a2afdd578487369ae1a
#
_cell.length_a   1.000
_cell.length_b   1.000
_cell.length_c   1.000
_cell.angle_alpha   90.00
_cell.angle_beta   90.00
_cell.angle_gamma   90.00
#
_symmetry.space_group_name_H-M   'P 1'
#
loop_
_entity.id
_entity.type
_entity.pdbx_description
1 polymer ?
#
loop_
_entity_poly.entity_id
_entity_poly.type
_entity_poly.pdbx_seq_one_letter_code
_entity_poly.pdbx_strand_id
1 'polypeptide(L)'
;MTRYTISRRTFFQQAAVGVCAAGIGKYAVGAPAKRPLNVLFICVDDLRPQLNCYGNRFMHTPNLDRLAGKGFVFDNHFASVPTCGASRCSLLTGMRPRTEQALTNEAFDALPREDTGKPGSLPELFRRNGYTTVSVGKVSHNPAGRRYAKPTARTDAAGRMVRSGPDDHEPELPNAWDRVYGPTGPWSDPWSAFFGYATGKTRSYTDAKTPAWEAAEVPDTGYPDGLTAEAAIQELNMLREGPFFLAVGFYKPHLPFCAPREYWEMYERAAIPLPDHSNPPENVDRSLSLHRNGELTGNYVALKSPEKATEEEMRL
;
A
#
# COMPACT_ATOMS: atom_id res chain seq x y z
N MET A 1 24.08 12.87 13.20
CA MET A 1 22.98 12.02 13.71
C MET A 1 23.57 10.71 14.20
N THR A 2 23.43 10.40 15.49
CA THR A 2 23.95 9.15 16.05
C THR A 2 22.95 8.04 15.71
N ARG A 3 23.37 7.09 14.88
CA ARG A 3 22.56 5.92 14.55
C ARG A 3 22.62 4.94 15.73
N TYR A 4 21.50 4.68 16.38
CA TYR A 4 21.39 3.64 17.39
C TYR A 4 20.97 2.33 16.72
N THR A 5 21.86 1.34 16.75
CA THR A 5 21.53 -0.01 16.26
C THR A 5 21.01 -0.82 17.46
N ILE A 6 19.71 -1.08 17.49
CA ILE A 6 19.10 -1.93 18.52
C ILE A 6 19.15 -3.39 18.02
N SER A 7 19.82 -4.26 18.78
CA SER A 7 19.85 -5.70 18.45
C SER A 7 18.47 -6.35 18.68
N ARG A 8 18.16 -7.41 17.93
CA ARG A 8 16.92 -8.20 18.13
C ARG A 8 16.70 -8.59 19.60
N ARG A 9 17.78 -8.89 20.30
CA ARG A 9 17.75 -9.29 21.71
C ARG A 9 17.34 -8.15 22.64
N THR A 10 17.78 -6.94 22.37
CA THR A 10 17.44 -5.72 23.14
C THR A 10 15.98 -5.29 22.92
N PHE A 11 15.48 -5.45 21.69
CA PHE A 11 14.08 -5.19 21.38
C PHE A 11 13.13 -6.12 22.14
N PHE A 12 13.43 -7.43 22.16
CA PHE A 12 12.62 -8.40 22.90
C PHE A 12 12.76 -8.28 24.42
N GLN A 13 13.91 -7.86 24.95
CA GLN A 13 14.10 -7.64 26.38
C GLN A 13 13.32 -6.42 26.89
N GLN A 14 13.20 -5.36 26.12
CA GLN A 14 12.38 -4.20 26.50
C GLN A 14 10.88 -4.45 26.38
N ALA A 15 10.46 -5.32 25.46
CA ALA A 15 9.08 -5.78 25.38
C ALA A 15 8.68 -6.78 26.49
N ALA A 16 9.64 -7.51 27.08
CA ALA A 16 9.38 -8.52 28.09
C ALA A 16 9.33 -7.99 29.54
N VAL A 17 9.79 -6.77 29.82
CA VAL A 17 9.76 -6.19 31.18
C VAL A 17 8.36 -5.76 31.64
N GLY A 18 7.36 -5.86 30.78
CA GLY A 18 5.96 -5.57 31.11
C GLY A 18 5.15 -6.71 31.73
N VAL A 19 5.68 -7.94 31.89
CA VAL A 19 4.83 -9.13 32.18
C VAL A 19 5.14 -9.85 33.50
N CYS A 20 6.17 -9.50 34.27
CA CYS A 20 6.46 -10.22 35.53
C CYS A 20 6.39 -9.32 36.77
N ALA A 21 5.19 -9.03 37.24
CA ALA A 21 4.93 -8.68 38.63
C ALA A 21 3.46 -8.94 38.99
N ALA A 22 3.08 -10.20 39.09
CA ALA A 22 1.83 -10.62 39.77
C ALA A 22 2.17 -11.48 40.97
N GLY A 23 2.22 -10.85 42.12
CA GLY A 23 2.30 -11.55 43.39
C GLY A 23 2.56 -10.59 44.57
N ILE A 24 1.54 -10.50 45.46
CA ILE A 24 1.57 -9.92 46.81
C ILE A 24 1.11 -8.45 46.92
N GLY A 25 -0.04 -8.27 47.57
CA GLY A 25 -0.32 -7.06 48.36
C GLY A 25 -1.60 -6.33 48.00
N LYS A 26 -2.63 -6.52 48.78
CA LYS A 26 -3.83 -5.67 48.88
C LYS A 26 -3.38 -4.20 49.09
N TYR A 27 -3.98 -3.30 48.33
CA TYR A 27 -3.74 -1.84 48.23
C TYR A 27 -2.76 -1.39 47.14
N ALA A 28 -2.92 -1.88 45.92
CA ALA A 28 -2.44 -1.12 44.79
C ALA A 28 -3.54 -0.10 44.42
N VAL A 29 -3.36 1.16 44.80
CA VAL A 29 -4.01 2.28 44.10
C VAL A 29 -3.59 2.11 42.63
N GLY A 30 -4.51 1.65 41.80
CA GLY A 30 -4.24 1.31 40.43
C GLY A 30 -3.60 2.55 39.72
N ALA A 31 -2.38 2.38 39.21
CA ALA A 31 -1.85 3.36 38.30
C ALA A 31 -2.93 3.58 37.22
N PRO A 32 -3.21 4.85 36.85
CA PRO A 32 -4.24 5.10 35.84
C PRO A 32 -3.95 4.25 34.62
N ALA A 33 -4.92 3.42 34.22
CA ALA A 33 -4.77 2.55 33.07
C ALA A 33 -4.29 3.41 31.90
N LYS A 34 -3.09 3.13 31.40
CA LYS A 34 -2.55 3.86 30.26
C LYS A 34 -3.57 3.74 29.13
N ARG A 35 -4.05 4.87 28.62
CA ARG A 35 -4.95 4.87 27.47
C ARG A 35 -4.29 4.07 26.35
N PRO A 36 -5.01 3.15 25.72
CA PRO A 36 -4.45 2.41 24.59
C PRO A 36 -4.02 3.39 23.50
N LEU A 37 -2.89 3.11 22.86
CA LEU A 37 -2.36 3.96 21.79
C LEU A 37 -3.18 3.76 20.53
N ASN A 38 -3.48 4.85 19.85
CA ASN A 38 -4.06 4.82 18.51
C ASN A 38 -3.00 4.38 17.50
N VAL A 39 -3.44 3.68 16.46
CA VAL A 39 -2.58 3.22 15.37
C VAL A 39 -3.04 3.82 14.05
N LEU A 40 -2.16 4.59 13.41
CA LEU A 40 -2.29 4.98 12.01
C LEU A 40 -1.27 4.17 11.20
N PHE A 41 -1.78 3.29 10.34
CA PHE A 41 -0.99 2.39 9.52
C PHE A 41 -1.08 2.82 8.06
N ILE A 42 0.00 3.37 7.49
CA ILE A 42 0.03 3.87 6.11
C ILE A 42 0.78 2.90 5.22
N CYS A 43 0.11 2.43 4.17
CA CYS A 43 0.68 1.62 3.10
C CYS A 43 0.80 2.46 1.83
N VAL A 44 1.89 2.29 1.09
CA VAL A 44 2.10 2.93 -0.21
C VAL A 44 2.48 1.86 -1.23
N ASP A 45 1.74 1.79 -2.35
CA ASP A 45 1.98 0.75 -3.35
C ASP A 45 3.22 1.06 -4.20
N ASP A 46 4.05 0.06 -4.44
CA ASP A 46 5.28 0.14 -5.24
C ASP A 46 6.30 1.20 -4.78
N LEU A 47 6.21 1.68 -3.55
CA LEU A 47 7.15 2.67 -3.02
C LEU A 47 8.52 2.04 -2.79
N ARG A 48 9.52 2.58 -3.49
CA ARG A 48 10.93 2.23 -3.29
C ARG A 48 11.54 3.05 -2.15
N PRO A 49 12.61 2.58 -1.48
CA PRO A 49 13.29 3.33 -0.42
C PRO A 49 14.14 4.48 -0.99
N GLN A 50 13.61 5.19 -1.97
CA GLN A 50 14.25 6.36 -2.62
C GLN A 50 13.72 7.66 -2.03
N LEU A 51 13.61 7.72 -0.69
CA LEU A 51 13.18 8.89 0.04
C LEU A 51 14.39 9.62 0.64
N ASN A 52 14.25 10.91 0.96
CA ASN A 52 15.35 11.67 1.54
C ASN A 52 15.82 11.10 2.90
N CYS A 53 14.90 10.58 3.72
CA CYS A 53 15.26 9.91 4.98
C CYS A 53 16.09 8.63 4.81
N TYR A 54 16.13 8.03 3.62
CA TYR A 54 17.04 6.94 3.24
C TYR A 54 18.31 7.43 2.54
N GLY A 55 18.53 8.75 2.46
CA GLY A 55 19.73 9.34 1.87
C GLY A 55 19.59 9.79 0.43
N ASN A 56 18.46 9.61 -0.21
CA ASN A 56 18.18 10.14 -1.55
C ASN A 56 17.79 11.62 -1.47
N ARG A 57 18.79 12.50 -1.52
CA ARG A 57 18.60 13.95 -1.37
C ARG A 57 17.89 14.62 -2.55
N PHE A 58 17.76 13.94 -3.66
CA PHE A 58 17.01 14.43 -4.82
C PHE A 58 15.49 14.48 -4.54
N MET A 59 14.99 13.61 -3.66
CA MET A 59 13.56 13.49 -3.39
C MET A 59 13.07 14.52 -2.37
N HIS A 60 12.01 15.23 -2.71
CA HIS A 60 11.32 16.18 -1.84
C HIS A 60 10.28 15.45 -0.95
N THR A 61 10.70 15.02 0.23
CA THR A 61 9.85 14.25 1.16
C THR A 61 9.78 14.85 2.56
N PRO A 62 9.48 16.18 2.72
CA PRO A 62 9.65 16.88 3.99
C PRO A 62 8.79 16.32 5.13
N ASN A 63 7.60 15.83 4.84
CA ASN A 63 6.69 15.28 5.84
C ASN A 63 7.15 13.89 6.32
N LEU A 64 7.62 13.04 5.40
CA LEU A 64 8.21 11.74 5.75
C LEU A 64 9.53 11.92 6.51
N ASP A 65 10.36 12.88 6.11
CA ASP A 65 11.61 13.20 6.80
C ASP A 65 11.38 13.69 8.22
N ARG A 66 10.33 14.52 8.42
CA ARG A 66 9.93 14.97 9.75
C ARG A 66 9.43 13.82 10.62
N LEU A 67 8.69 12.87 10.06
CA LEU A 67 8.24 11.66 10.75
C LEU A 67 9.43 10.77 11.10
N ALA A 68 10.32 10.52 10.14
CA ALA A 68 11.56 9.77 10.33
C ALA A 68 12.46 10.37 11.41
N GLY A 69 12.53 11.70 11.49
CA GLY A 69 13.30 12.40 12.51
C GLY A 69 12.73 12.30 13.94
N LYS A 70 11.47 11.89 14.08
CA LYS A 70 10.78 11.70 15.37
C LYS A 70 10.54 10.23 15.73
N GLY A 71 10.81 9.31 14.80
CA GLY A 71 10.54 7.90 14.93
C GLY A 71 11.76 7.02 14.64
N PHE A 72 11.50 5.80 14.23
CA PHE A 72 12.51 4.84 13.81
C PHE A 72 12.44 4.64 12.29
N VAL A 73 13.60 4.59 11.65
CA VAL A 73 13.75 4.25 10.24
C VAL A 73 14.38 2.86 10.15
N PHE A 74 13.77 1.99 9.35
CA PHE A 74 14.25 0.62 9.14
C PHE A 74 14.97 0.55 7.79
N ASP A 75 16.29 0.59 7.80
CA ASP A 75 17.13 0.56 6.60
C ASP A 75 17.09 -0.82 5.89
N ASN A 76 16.83 -1.88 6.64
CA ASN A 76 16.86 -3.28 6.15
C ASN A 76 15.50 -3.96 6.39
N HIS A 77 14.46 -3.43 5.77
CA HIS A 77 13.12 -4.00 5.80
C HIS A 77 12.74 -4.50 4.40
N PHE A 78 12.44 -5.80 4.29
CA PHE A 78 12.22 -6.46 3.00
C PHE A 78 10.81 -7.05 2.94
N ALA A 79 10.19 -6.93 1.76
CA ALA A 79 8.95 -7.65 1.48
C ALA A 79 9.20 -9.17 1.43
N SER A 80 8.25 -9.96 1.92
CA SER A 80 8.36 -11.42 1.84
C SER A 80 8.29 -11.93 0.40
N VAL A 81 7.52 -11.24 -0.45
CA VAL A 81 7.37 -11.52 -1.88
C VAL A 81 7.20 -10.19 -2.61
N PRO A 82 7.90 -9.94 -3.73
CA PRO A 82 7.80 -8.70 -4.50
C PRO A 82 6.56 -8.69 -5.43
N THR A 83 5.39 -9.01 -4.87
CA THR A 83 4.10 -9.02 -5.56
C THR A 83 3.05 -8.45 -4.60
N CYS A 84 2.22 -7.50 -5.06
CA CYS A 84 1.32 -6.71 -4.21
C CYS A 84 0.46 -7.56 -3.27
N GLY A 85 -0.29 -8.54 -3.80
CA GLY A 85 -1.18 -9.39 -3.02
C GLY A 85 -0.45 -10.23 -1.99
N ALA A 86 0.59 -10.94 -2.40
CA ALA A 86 1.39 -11.79 -1.53
C ALA A 86 2.12 -10.98 -0.44
N SER A 87 2.73 -9.84 -0.80
CA SER A 87 3.41 -8.96 0.15
C SER A 87 2.45 -8.43 1.21
N ARG A 88 1.30 -7.90 0.79
CA ARG A 88 0.28 -7.34 1.69
C ARG A 88 -0.39 -8.40 2.56
N CYS A 89 -0.63 -9.59 2.01
CA CYS A 89 -1.14 -10.70 2.79
C CYS A 89 -0.16 -11.11 3.89
N SER A 90 1.13 -11.27 3.55
CA SER A 90 2.18 -11.54 4.56
C SER A 90 2.29 -10.45 5.62
N LEU A 91 2.22 -9.18 5.21
CA LEU A 91 2.30 -8.03 6.10
C LEU A 91 1.15 -8.01 7.12
N LEU A 92 -0.08 -8.22 6.64
CA LEU A 92 -1.29 -8.10 7.45
C LEU A 92 -1.60 -9.35 8.28
N THR A 93 -1.09 -10.52 7.88
CA THR A 93 -1.29 -11.78 8.62
C THR A 93 -0.09 -12.21 9.44
N GLY A 94 1.09 -11.67 9.17
CA GLY A 94 2.35 -12.12 9.77
C GLY A 94 2.81 -13.50 9.28
N MET A 95 2.16 -14.06 8.26
CA MET A 95 2.46 -15.39 7.73
C MET A 95 3.37 -15.31 6.51
N ARG A 96 4.38 -16.18 6.49
CA ARG A 96 5.18 -16.38 5.26
C ARG A 96 4.38 -17.18 4.24
N PRO A 97 4.44 -16.83 2.95
CA PRO A 97 3.84 -17.62 1.88
C PRO A 97 4.41 -19.05 1.85
N ARG A 98 3.53 -20.05 1.76
CA ARG A 98 3.93 -21.47 1.74
C ARG A 98 3.30 -22.25 0.59
N THR A 99 2.44 -21.65 -0.19
CA THR A 99 1.76 -22.25 -1.34
C THR A 99 1.92 -21.35 -2.56
N GLU A 100 1.76 -21.90 -3.76
CA GLU A 100 1.83 -21.12 -5.00
C GLU A 100 0.82 -19.96 -4.99
N GLN A 101 -0.41 -20.20 -4.57
CA GLN A 101 -1.43 -19.15 -4.46
C GLN A 101 -1.00 -18.03 -3.50
N ALA A 102 -0.34 -18.35 -2.39
CA ALA A 102 0.15 -17.36 -1.43
C ALA A 102 1.31 -16.49 -1.97
N LEU A 103 1.90 -16.86 -3.11
CA LEU A 103 2.93 -16.10 -3.81
C LEU A 103 2.38 -15.15 -4.88
N THR A 104 1.06 -15.14 -5.08
CA THR A 104 0.39 -14.38 -6.13
C THR A 104 -0.48 -13.25 -5.57
N ASN A 105 -1.16 -12.53 -6.46
CA ASN A 105 -2.12 -11.51 -6.09
C ASN A 105 -3.40 -12.09 -5.44
N GLU A 106 -3.66 -13.38 -5.64
CA GLU A 106 -4.78 -14.13 -5.06
C GLU A 106 -4.48 -14.67 -3.64
N ALA A 107 -3.39 -14.23 -3.00
CA ALA A 107 -2.96 -14.69 -1.68
C ALA A 107 -4.05 -14.55 -0.59
N PHE A 108 -4.88 -13.52 -0.67
CA PHE A 108 -6.01 -13.32 0.25
C PHE A 108 -7.14 -14.34 0.07
N ASP A 109 -7.25 -14.96 -1.10
CA ASP A 109 -8.26 -15.98 -1.37
C ASP A 109 -7.97 -17.30 -0.65
N ALA A 110 -6.73 -17.52 -0.27
CA ALA A 110 -6.30 -18.68 0.51
C ALA A 110 -6.60 -18.56 2.01
N LEU A 111 -7.03 -17.38 2.49
CA LEU A 111 -7.30 -17.17 3.91
C LEU A 111 -8.60 -17.85 4.35
N PRO A 112 -8.64 -18.49 5.54
CA PRO A 112 -9.86 -18.99 6.13
C PRO A 112 -10.92 -17.89 6.29
N ARG A 113 -12.17 -18.19 5.97
CA ARG A 113 -13.31 -17.25 6.10
C ARG A 113 -14.04 -17.39 7.43
N GLU A 114 -13.96 -18.57 8.02
CA GLU A 114 -14.59 -18.86 9.30
C GLU A 114 -13.81 -18.25 10.46
N ASP A 115 -14.54 -17.85 11.49
CA ASP A 115 -13.92 -17.41 12.74
C ASP A 115 -13.36 -18.64 13.48
N THR A 116 -12.04 -18.74 13.52
CA THR A 116 -11.33 -19.83 14.20
C THR A 116 -11.17 -19.60 15.71
N GLY A 117 -11.74 -18.52 16.25
CA GLY A 117 -11.52 -18.11 17.65
C GLY A 117 -10.16 -17.44 17.89
N LYS A 118 -9.27 -17.42 16.90
CA LYS A 118 -7.96 -16.75 16.95
C LYS A 118 -7.88 -15.71 15.86
N PRO A 119 -7.24 -14.54 16.10
CA PRO A 119 -7.11 -13.52 15.08
C PRO A 119 -6.25 -14.05 13.91
N GLY A 120 -6.80 -13.98 12.70
CA GLY A 120 -6.12 -14.36 11.47
C GLY A 120 -5.30 -13.22 10.84
N SER A 121 -5.45 -12.01 11.37
CA SER A 121 -4.77 -10.83 10.85
C SER A 121 -4.49 -9.78 11.93
N LEU A 122 -3.55 -8.88 11.64
CA LEU A 122 -3.21 -7.77 12.52
C LEU A 122 -4.43 -6.86 12.83
N PRO A 123 -5.20 -6.38 11.85
CA PRO A 123 -6.37 -5.55 12.16
C PRO A 123 -7.45 -6.32 12.93
N GLU A 124 -7.65 -7.61 12.66
CA GLU A 124 -8.56 -8.44 13.46
C GLU A 124 -8.12 -8.54 14.94
N LEU A 125 -6.80 -8.65 15.17
CA LEU A 125 -6.26 -8.64 16.54
C LEU A 125 -6.64 -7.33 17.26
N PHE A 126 -6.46 -6.19 16.61
CA PHE A 126 -6.86 -4.90 17.18
C PHE A 126 -8.37 -4.84 17.44
N ARG A 127 -9.19 -5.26 16.47
CA ARG A 127 -10.64 -5.28 16.60
C ARG A 127 -11.13 -6.13 17.78
N ARG A 128 -10.57 -7.32 17.94
CA ARG A 128 -10.88 -8.22 19.08
C ARG A 128 -10.45 -7.63 20.44
N ASN A 129 -9.53 -6.69 20.44
CA ASN A 129 -9.10 -5.97 21.65
C ASN A 129 -9.77 -4.61 21.83
N GLY A 130 -10.94 -4.39 21.21
CA GLY A 130 -11.79 -3.23 21.44
C GLY A 130 -11.37 -1.96 20.67
N TYR A 131 -10.52 -2.08 19.65
CA TYR A 131 -10.22 -0.98 18.75
C TYR A 131 -11.28 -0.88 17.65
N THR A 132 -11.63 0.35 17.29
CA THR A 132 -12.34 0.58 16.03
C THR A 132 -11.36 0.43 14.88
N THR A 133 -11.65 -0.47 13.94
CA THR A 133 -10.76 -0.79 12.83
C THR A 133 -11.31 -0.29 11.50
N VAL A 134 -10.52 0.52 10.80
CA VAL A 134 -10.93 1.12 9.53
C VAL A 134 -9.85 0.95 8.48
N SER A 135 -10.25 0.62 7.26
CA SER A 135 -9.37 0.55 6.09
C SER A 135 -9.88 1.48 5.00
N VAL A 136 -9.01 2.36 4.51
CA VAL A 136 -9.29 3.31 3.42
C VAL A 136 -8.28 3.11 2.30
N GLY A 137 -8.75 2.91 1.07
CA GLY A 137 -7.91 2.73 -0.11
C GLY A 137 -7.26 1.34 -0.18
N LYS A 138 -6.08 1.23 -0.78
CA LYS A 138 -5.39 -0.04 -1.06
C LYS A 138 -4.52 -0.50 0.12
N VAL A 139 -5.12 -1.07 1.14
CA VAL A 139 -4.42 -1.67 2.29
C VAL A 139 -4.14 -3.16 2.02
N SER A 140 -5.14 -3.94 1.67
CA SER A 140 -4.99 -5.28 1.07
C SER A 140 -4.78 -5.17 -0.44
N HIS A 141 -4.93 -6.25 -1.20
CA HIS A 141 -4.62 -6.21 -2.64
C HIS A 141 -5.63 -5.41 -3.45
N ASN A 142 -6.92 -5.61 -3.20
CA ASN A 142 -7.96 -4.88 -3.92
C ASN A 142 -8.06 -3.42 -3.45
N PRO A 143 -8.30 -2.47 -4.35
CA PRO A 143 -8.25 -1.04 -4.05
C PRO A 143 -9.17 -0.56 -2.93
N ALA A 144 -10.30 -1.23 -2.71
CA ALA A 144 -11.22 -0.95 -1.62
C ALA A 144 -11.17 -2.00 -0.51
N GLY A 145 -10.18 -2.89 -0.51
CA GLY A 145 -10.06 -3.96 0.47
C GLY A 145 -11.15 -5.03 0.40
N ARG A 146 -11.91 -5.10 -0.69
CA ARG A 146 -13.01 -6.04 -0.90
C ARG A 146 -12.72 -6.97 -2.07
N ARG A 147 -13.13 -8.22 -1.93
CA ARG A 147 -13.05 -9.19 -3.03
C ARG A 147 -14.07 -8.80 -4.08
N TYR A 148 -13.61 -8.68 -5.30
CA TYR A 148 -14.52 -8.62 -6.44
C TYR A 148 -14.88 -10.04 -6.83
N ALA A 149 -16.16 -10.32 -7.08
CA ALA A 149 -16.51 -11.56 -7.76
C ALA A 149 -15.59 -11.68 -8.97
N LYS A 150 -14.97 -12.86 -9.17
CA LYS A 150 -14.16 -13.09 -10.38
C LYS A 150 -14.99 -12.56 -11.53
N PRO A 151 -14.48 -11.65 -12.35
CA PRO A 151 -15.24 -11.20 -13.48
C PRO A 151 -15.54 -12.45 -14.28
N THR A 152 -16.77 -12.93 -14.21
CA THR A 152 -17.29 -13.66 -15.35
C THR A 152 -17.13 -12.64 -16.44
N ALA A 153 -16.26 -12.95 -17.41
CA ALA A 153 -15.93 -12.05 -18.49
C ALA A 153 -17.24 -11.65 -19.18
N ARG A 154 -17.91 -10.63 -18.67
CA ARG A 154 -19.02 -9.98 -19.31
C ARG A 154 -18.40 -8.92 -20.17
N THR A 155 -18.35 -9.18 -21.43
CA THR A 155 -18.25 -8.17 -22.44
C THR A 155 -19.59 -7.45 -22.51
N ASP A 156 -19.60 -6.14 -22.41
CA ASP A 156 -20.78 -5.35 -22.76
C ASP A 156 -21.10 -5.52 -24.26
N ALA A 157 -22.24 -4.95 -24.69
CA ALA A 157 -22.64 -5.02 -26.09
C ALA A 157 -21.63 -4.41 -27.09
N ALA A 158 -20.62 -3.70 -26.59
CA ALA A 158 -19.53 -3.12 -27.36
C ALA A 158 -18.22 -3.93 -27.25
N GLY A 159 -18.26 -5.15 -26.69
CA GLY A 159 -17.07 -6.02 -26.54
C GLY A 159 -16.09 -5.59 -25.45
N ARG A 160 -16.44 -4.65 -24.58
CA ARG A 160 -15.58 -4.15 -23.49
C ARG A 160 -15.74 -5.08 -22.30
N MET A 161 -14.63 -5.48 -21.67
CA MET A 161 -14.70 -6.16 -20.39
C MET A 161 -15.30 -5.21 -19.35
N VAL A 162 -16.55 -5.42 -19.00
CA VAL A 162 -17.20 -4.75 -17.90
C VAL A 162 -16.92 -5.58 -16.66
N ARG A 163 -16.09 -5.06 -15.77
CA ARG A 163 -16.04 -5.59 -14.41
C ARG A 163 -17.31 -5.15 -13.72
N SER A 164 -18.26 -6.07 -13.67
CA SER A 164 -19.51 -5.80 -13.00
C SER A 164 -19.34 -5.96 -11.50
N GLY A 165 -19.75 -4.99 -10.78
CA GLY A 165 -20.41 -5.22 -9.54
C GLY A 165 -20.14 -4.17 -8.49
N PRO A 166 -21.20 -3.60 -7.95
CA PRO A 166 -21.10 -2.74 -6.79
C PRO A 166 -20.85 -3.55 -5.52
N ASP A 167 -20.21 -2.96 -4.64
CA ASP A 167 -20.18 -2.82 -3.18
C ASP A 167 -20.58 -3.98 -2.23
N ASP A 168 -21.09 -5.12 -2.69
CA ASP A 168 -21.57 -6.22 -1.83
C ASP A 168 -20.53 -7.34 -1.60
N HIS A 169 -19.29 -7.12 -1.98
CA HIS A 169 -18.27 -8.15 -1.86
C HIS A 169 -17.64 -8.18 -0.48
N GLU A 170 -17.42 -9.39 0.03
CA GLU A 170 -16.76 -9.63 1.30
C GLU A 170 -15.38 -8.93 1.38
N PRO A 171 -14.99 -8.42 2.55
CA PRO A 171 -13.63 -7.96 2.77
C PRO A 171 -12.59 -9.03 2.42
N GLU A 172 -11.45 -8.64 1.85
CA GLU A 172 -10.33 -9.56 1.61
C GLU A 172 -9.82 -10.18 2.91
N LEU A 173 -9.81 -9.38 3.99
CA LEU A 173 -9.53 -9.86 5.34
C LEU A 173 -10.85 -10.05 6.10
N PRO A 174 -11.28 -11.29 6.33
CA PRO A 174 -12.49 -11.54 7.11
C PRO A 174 -12.32 -11.06 8.56
N ASN A 175 -13.39 -10.62 9.16
CA ASN A 175 -13.46 -10.20 10.57
C ASN A 175 -12.50 -9.08 11.00
N ALA A 176 -11.82 -8.44 10.05
CA ALA A 176 -10.74 -7.49 10.34
C ALA A 176 -11.22 -6.04 10.55
N TRP A 177 -12.28 -5.64 9.87
CA TRP A 177 -12.65 -4.25 9.72
C TRP A 177 -14.07 -3.95 10.18
N ASP A 178 -14.26 -2.85 10.93
CA ASP A 178 -15.57 -2.27 11.18
C ASP A 178 -16.04 -1.46 9.96
N ARG A 179 -15.09 -0.80 9.26
CA ARG A 179 -15.33 -0.13 7.97
C ARG A 179 -14.18 -0.41 7.01
N VAL A 180 -14.52 -0.71 5.75
CA VAL A 180 -13.53 -0.92 4.69
C VAL A 180 -14.08 -0.39 3.37
N TYR A 181 -13.37 0.57 2.75
CA TYR A 181 -13.79 1.20 1.51
C TYR A 181 -12.63 1.89 0.79
N GLY A 182 -12.85 2.23 -0.49
CA GLY A 182 -11.96 3.07 -1.29
C GLY A 182 -12.77 4.18 -1.95
N PRO A 183 -12.39 5.45 -1.78
CA PRO A 183 -13.06 6.55 -2.48
C PRO A 183 -12.92 6.39 -4.00
N THR A 184 -14.02 6.51 -4.72
CA THR A 184 -14.03 6.37 -6.17
C THR A 184 -14.09 7.70 -6.92
N GLY A 185 -14.57 8.79 -6.29
CA GLY A 185 -14.69 10.09 -6.94
C GLY A 185 -15.45 10.00 -8.26
N PRO A 186 -14.88 10.51 -9.38
CA PRO A 186 -15.52 10.45 -10.69
C PRO A 186 -15.41 9.08 -11.39
N TRP A 187 -14.67 8.13 -10.83
CA TRP A 187 -14.49 6.80 -11.41
C TRP A 187 -15.62 5.84 -10.98
N SER A 188 -15.96 4.92 -11.87
CA SER A 188 -17.12 4.02 -11.69
C SER A 188 -16.99 3.04 -10.53
N ASP A 189 -15.77 2.68 -10.18
CA ASP A 189 -15.45 1.65 -9.18
C ASP A 189 -14.00 1.82 -8.68
N PRO A 190 -13.61 1.18 -7.56
CA PRO A 190 -12.27 1.31 -7.00
C PRO A 190 -11.12 0.87 -7.90
N TRP A 191 -11.33 -0.11 -8.79
CA TRP A 191 -10.32 -0.49 -9.78
C TRP A 191 -10.15 0.56 -10.87
N SER A 192 -11.26 1.16 -11.30
CA SER A 192 -11.23 2.28 -12.23
C SER A 192 -10.52 3.49 -11.64
N ALA A 193 -10.72 3.77 -10.34
CA ALA A 193 -10.00 4.79 -9.60
C ALA A 193 -8.49 4.46 -9.49
N PHE A 194 -8.14 3.23 -9.17
CA PHE A 194 -6.74 2.79 -9.04
C PHE A 194 -5.91 3.09 -10.30
N PHE A 195 -6.51 2.90 -11.48
CA PHE A 195 -5.90 3.21 -12.77
C PHE A 195 -6.40 4.52 -13.36
N GLY A 196 -6.90 5.44 -12.52
CA GLY A 196 -7.60 6.64 -12.93
C GLY A 196 -6.70 7.78 -13.40
N TYR A 197 -7.25 8.58 -14.30
CA TYR A 197 -6.70 9.85 -14.81
C TYR A 197 -7.60 11.01 -14.37
N ALA A 198 -7.07 12.22 -14.33
CA ALA A 198 -7.80 13.42 -13.88
C ALA A 198 -9.11 13.69 -14.64
N THR A 199 -9.24 13.17 -15.86
CA THR A 199 -10.47 13.26 -16.66
C THR A 199 -11.61 12.33 -16.20
N GLY A 200 -11.43 11.55 -15.14
CA GLY A 200 -12.38 10.50 -14.74
C GLY A 200 -12.27 9.21 -15.58
N LYS A 201 -11.39 9.19 -16.58
CA LYS A 201 -11.12 7.98 -17.36
C LYS A 201 -10.25 7.01 -16.55
N THR A 202 -10.23 5.75 -16.96
CA THR A 202 -9.35 4.72 -16.42
C THR A 202 -8.47 4.13 -17.51
N ARG A 203 -7.44 3.38 -17.12
CA ARG A 203 -6.63 2.61 -18.06
C ARG A 203 -7.51 1.73 -18.96
N SER A 204 -7.27 1.79 -20.26
CA SER A 204 -7.91 0.90 -21.22
C SER A 204 -7.26 -0.48 -21.19
N TYR A 205 -8.08 -1.51 -21.27
CA TYR A 205 -7.63 -2.90 -21.48
C TYR A 205 -7.84 -3.38 -22.92
N THR A 206 -8.30 -2.49 -23.78
CA THR A 206 -8.50 -2.71 -25.21
C THR A 206 -7.36 -2.08 -26.02
N ASP A 207 -7.42 -2.12 -27.34
CA ASP A 207 -6.36 -1.73 -28.26
C ASP A 207 -5.84 -0.28 -28.14
N ALA A 208 -6.64 0.62 -27.57
CA ALA A 208 -6.22 2.00 -27.33
C ALA A 208 -5.44 2.10 -26.00
N LYS A 209 -4.13 1.96 -26.06
CA LYS A 209 -3.27 2.18 -24.91
C LYS A 209 -3.42 3.60 -24.36
N THR A 210 -3.37 3.75 -23.06
CA THR A 210 -3.41 5.03 -22.35
C THR A 210 -1.99 5.48 -22.00
N PRO A 211 -1.76 6.79 -21.71
CA PRO A 211 -0.44 7.26 -21.25
C PRO A 211 -0.02 6.58 -19.95
N ALA A 212 1.28 6.32 -19.80
CA ALA A 212 1.83 5.75 -18.56
C ALA A 212 1.89 6.77 -17.41
N TRP A 213 1.71 8.05 -17.71
CA TRP A 213 1.78 9.14 -16.75
C TRP A 213 0.83 10.28 -17.13
N GLU A 214 0.47 11.10 -16.16
CA GLU A 214 -0.30 12.32 -16.34
C GLU A 214 0.08 13.36 -15.27
N ALA A 215 0.24 14.62 -15.70
CA ALA A 215 0.48 15.79 -14.87
C ALA A 215 -0.59 16.83 -15.16
N ALA A 216 -1.80 16.66 -14.60
CA ALA A 216 -2.92 17.55 -14.87
C ALA A 216 -2.95 18.74 -13.90
N GLU A 217 -3.48 19.87 -14.35
CA GLU A 217 -3.79 21.06 -13.55
C GLU A 217 -5.06 20.80 -12.72
N VAL A 218 -4.90 20.05 -11.62
CA VAL A 218 -6.01 19.68 -10.73
C VAL A 218 -5.54 19.75 -9.28
N PRO A 219 -6.45 19.97 -8.30
CA PRO A 219 -6.11 19.84 -6.89
C PRO A 219 -5.77 18.39 -6.54
N ASP A 220 -5.26 18.14 -5.33
CA ASP A 220 -4.96 16.79 -4.84
C ASP A 220 -6.10 15.80 -5.06
N THR A 221 -7.33 16.23 -4.81
CA THR A 221 -8.56 15.43 -5.00
C THR A 221 -8.94 15.17 -6.45
N GLY A 222 -8.24 15.76 -7.39
CA GLY A 222 -8.32 15.42 -8.82
C GLY A 222 -7.77 14.02 -9.14
N TYR A 223 -7.08 13.39 -8.18
CA TYR A 223 -6.60 12.01 -8.27
C TYR A 223 -7.03 11.17 -7.07
N PRO A 224 -7.06 9.84 -7.20
CA PRO A 224 -7.60 8.93 -6.17
C PRO A 224 -6.87 9.00 -4.82
N ASP A 225 -5.57 9.26 -4.81
CA ASP A 225 -4.79 9.32 -3.58
C ASP A 225 -5.13 10.57 -2.74
N GLY A 226 -5.47 11.69 -3.38
CA GLY A 226 -5.98 12.87 -2.70
C GLY A 226 -7.33 12.61 -2.03
N LEU A 227 -8.25 11.90 -2.72
CA LEU A 227 -9.51 11.46 -2.12
C LEU A 227 -9.29 10.49 -0.95
N THR A 228 -8.30 9.59 -1.07
CA THR A 228 -7.93 8.68 0.02
C THR A 228 -7.38 9.43 1.22
N ALA A 229 -6.58 10.48 1.00
CA ALA A 229 -6.07 11.34 2.07
C ALA A 229 -7.19 12.10 2.77
N GLU A 230 -8.13 12.72 2.03
CA GLU A 230 -9.30 13.38 2.61
C GLU A 230 -10.16 12.42 3.44
N ALA A 231 -10.46 11.24 2.90
CA ALA A 231 -11.22 10.22 3.61
C ALA A 231 -10.51 9.78 4.90
N ALA A 232 -9.20 9.61 4.87
CA ALA A 232 -8.41 9.28 6.07
C ALA A 232 -8.46 10.40 7.13
N ILE A 233 -8.42 11.67 6.71
CA ILE A 233 -8.57 12.82 7.61
C ILE A 233 -9.97 12.86 8.24
N GLN A 234 -11.00 12.57 7.46
CA GLN A 234 -12.38 12.46 7.96
C GLN A 234 -12.52 11.33 8.99
N GLU A 235 -11.95 10.15 8.70
CA GLU A 235 -11.92 9.03 9.65
C GLU A 235 -11.18 9.39 10.95
N LEU A 236 -10.03 10.03 10.88
CA LEU A 236 -9.30 10.50 12.07
C LEU A 236 -10.14 11.45 12.93
N ASN A 237 -10.97 12.30 12.31
CA ASN A 237 -11.88 13.18 13.03
C ASN A 237 -13.02 12.42 13.72
N MET A 238 -13.54 11.37 13.09
CA MET A 238 -14.61 10.52 13.66
C MET A 238 -14.11 9.59 14.76
N LEU A 239 -12.85 9.17 14.71
CA LEU A 239 -12.24 8.18 15.60
C LEU A 239 -11.65 8.78 16.89
N ARG A 240 -11.92 10.04 17.23
CA ARG A 240 -11.32 10.75 18.37
C ARG A 240 -11.66 10.18 19.75
N GLU A 241 -12.80 9.53 19.88
CA GLU A 241 -13.36 9.16 21.19
C GLU A 241 -12.88 7.81 21.75
N GLY A 242 -12.20 6.99 20.96
CA GLY A 242 -11.79 5.66 21.36
C GLY A 242 -10.47 5.21 20.74
N PRO A 243 -9.96 4.05 21.16
CA PRO A 243 -8.80 3.47 20.52
C PRO A 243 -9.14 3.02 19.10
N PHE A 244 -8.27 3.33 18.15
CA PHE A 244 -8.47 2.97 16.74
C PHE A 244 -7.23 2.37 16.10
N PHE A 245 -7.48 1.54 15.10
CA PHE A 245 -6.53 1.10 14.10
C PHE A 245 -7.03 1.56 12.74
N LEU A 246 -6.47 2.67 12.24
CA LEU A 246 -6.78 3.22 10.92
C LEU A 246 -5.67 2.83 9.94
N ALA A 247 -6.02 2.04 8.94
CA ALA A 247 -5.15 1.70 7.84
C ALA A 247 -5.50 2.53 6.59
N VAL A 248 -4.50 3.15 5.99
CA VAL A 248 -4.63 3.99 4.80
C VAL A 248 -3.71 3.47 3.72
N GLY A 249 -4.25 3.17 2.55
CA GLY A 249 -3.48 2.62 1.43
C GLY A 249 -3.49 3.54 0.22
N PHE A 250 -2.33 4.11 -0.10
CA PHE A 250 -2.12 4.91 -1.30
C PHE A 250 -1.75 4.04 -2.50
N TYR A 251 -2.17 4.48 -3.67
CA TYR A 251 -1.96 3.79 -4.94
C TYR A 251 -0.61 4.11 -5.57
N LYS A 252 -0.23 5.39 -5.55
CA LYS A 252 0.99 5.84 -6.23
C LYS A 252 2.20 5.66 -5.31
N PRO A 253 3.36 5.30 -5.90
CA PRO A 253 3.75 5.39 -7.31
C PRO A 253 3.44 4.16 -8.21
N HIS A 254 2.44 3.33 -7.94
CA HIS A 254 2.01 2.32 -8.91
C HIS A 254 1.49 2.97 -10.20
N LEU A 255 1.68 2.31 -11.34
CA LEU A 255 1.18 2.74 -12.66
C LEU A 255 -0.34 2.98 -12.69
N PRO A 256 -0.82 3.97 -13.50
CA PRO A 256 -0.07 5.00 -14.19
C PRO A 256 0.51 6.02 -13.20
N PHE A 257 1.62 6.67 -13.56
CA PHE A 257 2.27 7.68 -12.74
C PHE A 257 1.51 9.01 -12.86
N CYS A 258 0.42 9.14 -12.14
CA CYS A 258 -0.45 10.31 -12.18
C CYS A 258 -0.33 11.10 -10.88
N ALA A 259 -0.08 12.40 -10.99
CA ALA A 259 -0.08 13.34 -9.89
C ALA A 259 -0.46 14.74 -10.39
N PRO A 260 -0.99 15.64 -9.52
CA PRO A 260 -1.15 17.04 -9.87
C PRO A 260 0.15 17.65 -10.39
N ARG A 261 0.03 18.58 -11.36
CA ARG A 261 1.17 19.20 -12.04
C ARG A 261 2.16 19.83 -11.07
N GLU A 262 1.69 20.43 -10.00
CA GLU A 262 2.53 21.09 -8.99
C GLU A 262 3.61 20.15 -8.38
N TYR A 263 3.34 18.85 -8.25
CA TYR A 263 4.31 17.87 -7.76
C TYR A 263 5.33 17.50 -8.84
N TRP A 264 4.93 17.46 -10.11
CA TRP A 264 5.86 17.24 -11.22
C TRP A 264 6.83 18.41 -11.38
N GLU A 265 6.37 19.63 -11.20
CA GLU A 265 7.18 20.86 -11.32
C GLU A 265 8.19 21.04 -10.18
N MET A 266 8.10 20.25 -9.12
CA MET A 266 9.13 20.20 -8.08
C MET A 266 10.45 19.60 -8.59
N TYR A 267 10.45 18.91 -9.72
CA TYR A 267 11.58 18.17 -10.27
C TYR A 267 11.94 18.63 -11.66
N GLU A 268 13.20 19.02 -11.85
CA GLU A 268 13.73 19.23 -13.17
C GLU A 268 14.05 17.86 -13.80
N ARG A 269 13.34 17.50 -14.86
CA ARG A 269 13.43 16.19 -15.50
C ARG A 269 14.86 15.83 -15.92
N ALA A 270 15.60 16.80 -16.49
CA ALA A 270 16.99 16.59 -16.92
C ALA A 270 17.94 16.28 -15.75
N ALA A 271 17.58 16.72 -14.52
CA ALA A 271 18.37 16.50 -13.32
C ALA A 271 18.04 15.15 -12.62
N ILE A 272 17.01 14.39 -13.06
CA ILE A 272 16.68 13.08 -12.48
C ILE A 272 17.85 12.12 -12.70
N PRO A 273 18.47 11.58 -11.64
CA PRO A 273 19.59 10.66 -11.79
C PRO A 273 19.13 9.36 -12.45
N LEU A 274 19.89 8.89 -13.41
CA LEU A 274 19.70 7.56 -13.97
C LEU A 274 20.19 6.51 -12.97
N PRO A 275 19.67 5.25 -13.04
CA PRO A 275 20.17 4.16 -12.23
C PRO A 275 21.68 3.93 -12.46
N ASP A 276 22.43 3.80 -11.37
CA ASP A 276 23.88 3.50 -11.44
C ASP A 276 24.18 2.17 -12.12
N HIS A 277 23.23 1.24 -12.03
CA HIS A 277 23.32 -0.10 -12.61
C HIS A 277 22.11 -0.37 -13.50
N SER A 278 22.30 -0.21 -14.81
CA SER A 278 21.29 -0.51 -15.84
C SER A 278 21.37 -1.95 -16.36
N ASN A 279 22.45 -2.65 -16.08
CA ASN A 279 22.65 -4.02 -16.51
C ASN A 279 22.10 -5.02 -15.47
N PRO A 280 21.61 -6.19 -15.93
CA PRO A 280 21.27 -7.29 -15.03
C PRO A 280 22.48 -7.70 -14.17
N PRO A 281 22.27 -8.21 -12.94
CA PRO A 281 23.34 -8.73 -12.12
C PRO A 281 24.13 -9.82 -12.87
N GLU A 282 25.47 -9.79 -12.76
CA GLU A 282 26.30 -10.86 -13.27
C GLU A 282 26.08 -12.15 -12.45
N ASN A 283 26.21 -13.29 -13.12
CA ASN A 283 26.10 -14.62 -12.49
C ASN A 283 24.75 -14.95 -11.84
N VAL A 284 23.68 -14.25 -12.17
CA VAL A 284 22.33 -14.57 -11.75
C VAL A 284 21.52 -15.03 -12.95
N ASP A 285 20.86 -16.18 -12.83
CA ASP A 285 19.95 -16.67 -13.86
C ASP A 285 18.84 -15.63 -14.10
N ARG A 286 18.72 -15.16 -15.32
CA ARG A 286 17.74 -14.15 -15.70
C ARG A 286 16.29 -14.59 -15.43
N SER A 287 16.01 -15.88 -15.48
CA SER A 287 14.68 -16.43 -15.16
C SER A 287 14.34 -16.29 -13.67
N LEU A 288 15.34 -16.22 -12.80
CA LEU A 288 15.20 -16.10 -11.35
C LEU A 288 15.26 -14.64 -10.87
N SER A 289 15.94 -13.76 -11.62
CA SER A 289 16.23 -12.40 -11.15
C SER A 289 15.42 -11.30 -11.82
N LEU A 290 14.85 -11.56 -13.00
CA LEU A 290 14.21 -10.54 -13.80
C LEU A 290 12.76 -10.92 -14.10
N HIS A 291 11.85 -10.37 -13.32
CA HIS A 291 10.45 -10.32 -13.74
C HIS A 291 10.33 -9.39 -14.97
N ARG A 292 9.97 -9.96 -16.10
CA ARG A 292 9.42 -9.15 -17.18
C ARG A 292 8.02 -8.69 -16.78
N ASN A 293 7.96 -7.58 -16.07
CA ASN A 293 6.67 -6.95 -15.84
C ASN A 293 6.18 -6.37 -17.18
N GLY A 294 5.28 -7.09 -17.83
CA GLY A 294 4.65 -6.65 -19.07
C GLY A 294 3.63 -5.52 -18.87
N GLU A 295 3.35 -5.10 -17.65
CA GLU A 295 2.33 -4.09 -17.39
C GLU A 295 2.69 -2.75 -18.06
N LEU A 296 3.91 -2.25 -17.82
CA LEU A 296 4.36 -0.99 -18.37
C LEU A 296 4.37 -1.00 -19.93
N THR A 297 4.95 -2.03 -20.51
CA THR A 297 5.11 -2.12 -21.97
C THR A 297 3.87 -2.66 -22.68
N GLY A 298 3.06 -3.45 -21.99
CA GLY A 298 1.85 -4.09 -22.54
C GLY A 298 0.61 -3.21 -22.50
N ASN A 299 0.45 -2.40 -21.46
CA ASN A 299 -0.81 -1.70 -21.18
C ASN A 299 -0.76 -0.19 -21.45
N TYR A 300 0.42 0.38 -21.68
CA TYR A 300 0.59 1.82 -21.84
C TYR A 300 1.25 2.20 -23.16
N VAL A 301 0.94 3.43 -23.64
CA VAL A 301 1.51 3.97 -24.88
C VAL A 301 2.98 4.33 -24.66
N ALA A 302 3.78 4.09 -25.69
CA ALA A 302 5.08 4.73 -25.96
C ALA A 302 6.24 4.40 -25.02
N LEU A 303 6.11 3.45 -24.10
CA LEU A 303 7.30 2.97 -23.41
C LEU A 303 7.87 1.74 -24.11
N LYS A 304 9.06 1.91 -24.66
CA LYS A 304 9.84 0.80 -25.18
C LYS A 304 10.28 -0.10 -24.03
N SER A 305 10.67 -1.33 -24.35
CA SER A 305 11.30 -2.18 -23.35
C SER A 305 12.51 -1.46 -22.73
N PRO A 306 12.84 -1.67 -21.44
CA PRO A 306 13.98 -1.00 -20.78
C PRO A 306 15.30 -1.11 -21.56
N GLU A 307 15.48 -2.22 -22.30
CA GLU A 307 16.66 -2.47 -23.15
C GLU A 307 16.74 -1.55 -24.38
N LYS A 308 15.64 -0.88 -24.72
CA LYS A 308 15.51 0.03 -25.89
C LYS A 308 15.11 1.44 -25.50
N ALA A 309 14.95 1.70 -24.20
CA ALA A 309 14.60 3.02 -23.71
C ALA A 309 15.77 3.98 -23.88
N THR A 310 15.50 5.19 -24.37
CA THR A 310 16.47 6.28 -24.34
C THR A 310 16.62 6.81 -22.91
N GLU A 311 17.70 7.55 -22.63
CA GLU A 311 17.86 8.20 -21.32
C GLU A 311 16.68 9.11 -20.97
N GLU A 312 16.11 9.79 -21.96
CA GLU A 312 14.95 10.64 -21.80
C GLU A 312 13.70 9.82 -21.41
N GLU A 313 13.49 8.67 -22.05
CA GLU A 313 12.41 7.74 -21.71
C GLU A 313 12.60 7.10 -20.33
N MET A 314 13.84 6.92 -19.86
CA MET A 314 14.13 6.41 -18.51
C MET A 314 13.93 7.45 -17.40
N ARG A 315 13.88 8.75 -17.75
CA ARG A 315 13.58 9.83 -16.80
C ARG A 315 12.09 10.20 -16.75
N LEU A 316 11.25 9.50 -17.47
CA LEU A 316 9.79 9.61 -17.40
C LEU A 316 9.25 8.87 -16.19
#